data_9218d4d09d39999a74d66721fd1e8b3d
#
_entry.id   9218d4d09d39999a74d66721fd1e8b3d
#
_cell.length_a   1.000
_cell.length_b   1.000
_cell.length_c   1.000
_cell.angle_alpha   90.00
_cell.angle_beta   90.00
_cell.angle_gamma   90.00
#
_symmetry.space_group_name_H-M   'P 1'
#
loop_
_entity.id
_entity.type
_entity.pdbx_description
1 polymer ?
#
loop_
_entity_poly.entity_id
_entity_poly.type
_entity_poly.pdbx_seq_one_letter_code
_entity_poly.pdbx_strand_id
1 'polypeptide(L)'
;NIVALVTRASEELILDINDPELELGGICVEIKEDGTTEEGVLDDPRAIIVKWDNDALTLSWGENKGEYTFEDSNEGVKYIVKLPSFIKIAITLNGVEHFSANIEPNVTDNYTYAPALTIKLNGGYELYSKVNANNKGVGVEGSFKKNGKKLIGSAAAISINDLTNPDNWYNEYYDEYYEETV
;
A
#
# COMPACT_ATOMS: atom_id res chain seq x y z
N ASN A 1 4.25 12.61 -22.64
CA ASN A 1 3.46 11.38 -22.47
C ASN A 1 3.85 10.71 -21.15
N ILE A 2 3.02 10.88 -20.10
CA ILE A 2 3.24 10.42 -18.72
C ILE A 2 3.66 8.93 -18.66
N VAL A 3 3.09 8.08 -19.52
CA VAL A 3 3.40 6.63 -19.56
C VAL A 3 4.85 6.38 -19.95
N ALA A 4 5.35 7.08 -20.96
CA ALA A 4 6.74 6.94 -21.41
C ALA A 4 7.74 7.45 -20.34
N LEU A 5 7.34 8.45 -19.56
CA LEU A 5 8.13 9.04 -18.48
C LEU A 5 8.21 8.10 -17.27
N VAL A 6 7.09 7.52 -16.88
CA VAL A 6 7.04 6.54 -15.79
C VAL A 6 7.81 5.26 -16.17
N THR A 7 7.72 4.82 -17.43
CA THR A 7 8.47 3.65 -17.90
C THR A 7 9.98 3.91 -17.85
N ARG A 8 10.41 5.10 -18.28
CA ARG A 8 11.84 5.46 -18.27
C ARG A 8 12.39 5.65 -16.86
N ALA A 9 11.62 6.29 -15.97
CA ALA A 9 11.97 6.41 -14.56
C ALA A 9 12.01 5.03 -13.87
N SER A 10 11.15 4.08 -14.25
CA SER A 10 11.17 2.72 -13.71
C SER A 10 12.34 1.88 -14.25
N GLU A 11 12.86 2.17 -15.44
CA GLU A 11 14.03 1.49 -16.01
C GLU A 11 15.35 1.99 -15.36
N GLU A 12 15.41 3.27 -14.99
CA GLU A 12 16.56 3.85 -14.26
C GLU A 12 16.48 3.58 -12.74
N LEU A 13 15.30 3.34 -12.20
CA LEU A 13 15.01 2.97 -10.80
C LEU A 13 14.89 1.44 -10.63
N ILE A 14 15.71 0.63 -11.31
CA ILE A 14 15.95 -0.74 -10.86
C ILE A 14 16.86 -0.64 -9.63
N LEU A 15 16.26 -0.21 -8.54
CA LEU A 15 16.83 -0.27 -7.22
C LEU A 15 16.86 -1.75 -6.84
N ASP A 16 18.03 -2.27 -6.56
CA ASP A 16 18.16 -3.56 -5.93
C ASP A 16 17.60 -3.43 -4.51
N ILE A 17 16.31 -3.74 -4.35
CA ILE A 17 15.57 -3.66 -3.07
C ILE A 17 16.21 -4.54 -1.99
N ASN A 18 17.15 -5.39 -2.37
CA ASN A 18 17.89 -6.27 -1.46
C ASN A 18 19.21 -5.67 -0.99
N ASP A 19 19.62 -4.49 -1.48
CA ASP A 19 20.81 -3.82 -0.98
C ASP A 19 20.51 -3.14 0.37
N PRO A 20 21.03 -3.66 1.50
CA PRO A 20 20.78 -3.09 2.83
C PRO A 20 21.44 -1.71 3.03
N GLU A 21 22.34 -1.29 2.13
CA GLU A 21 23.00 0.02 2.17
C GLU A 21 22.24 1.08 1.36
N LEU A 22 21.19 0.68 0.63
CA LEU A 22 20.37 1.61 -0.14
C LEU A 22 19.45 2.40 0.78
N GLU A 23 19.79 3.61 1.12
CA GLU A 23 18.85 4.58 1.69
C GLU A 23 17.86 5.00 0.60
N LEU A 24 16.76 4.25 0.51
CA LEU A 24 15.67 4.51 -0.42
C LEU A 24 14.92 5.78 -0.01
N GLY A 25 15.43 6.93 -0.34
CA GLY A 25 14.69 8.16 -0.09
C GLY A 25 15.58 9.40 0.03
N GLY A 26 14.94 10.52 0.23
CA GLY A 26 15.61 11.80 0.24
C GLY A 26 16.05 12.27 -1.15
N ILE A 27 15.44 11.75 -2.22
CA ILE A 27 15.85 12.01 -3.60
C ILE A 27 14.79 12.84 -4.31
N CYS A 28 15.23 13.90 -4.99
CA CYS A 28 14.45 14.66 -5.95
C CYS A 28 15.11 14.57 -7.32
N VAL A 29 14.38 14.11 -8.33
CA VAL A 29 14.82 14.11 -9.72
C VAL A 29 14.00 15.13 -10.47
N GLU A 30 14.66 16.13 -11.05
CA GLU A 30 14.02 17.12 -11.92
C GLU A 30 14.33 16.81 -13.37
N ILE A 31 13.29 16.66 -14.17
CA ILE A 31 13.38 16.43 -15.61
C ILE A 31 13.21 17.76 -16.30
N LYS A 32 14.22 18.16 -17.06
CA LYS A 32 14.25 19.42 -17.82
C LYS A 32 13.50 19.28 -19.14
N GLU A 33 13.14 20.41 -19.77
CA GLU A 33 12.48 20.44 -21.08
C GLU A 33 13.26 19.73 -22.20
N ASP A 34 14.58 19.74 -22.13
CA ASP A 34 15.46 19.06 -23.09
C ASP A 34 15.60 17.55 -22.82
N GLY A 35 14.93 17.04 -21.78
CA GLY A 35 14.95 15.63 -21.39
C GLY A 35 16.14 15.24 -20.52
N THR A 36 17.02 16.19 -20.14
CA THR A 36 18.07 15.92 -19.16
C THR A 36 17.49 15.87 -17.74
N THR A 37 18.18 15.19 -16.83
CA THR A 37 17.78 15.07 -15.43
C THR A 37 18.78 15.76 -14.52
N GLU A 38 18.26 16.33 -13.44
CA GLU A 38 19.07 16.87 -12.34
C GLU A 38 18.61 16.22 -11.02
N GLU A 39 19.56 15.67 -10.29
CA GLU A 39 19.30 15.04 -9.01
C GLU A 39 19.56 16.00 -7.86
N GLY A 40 18.69 15.99 -6.87
CA GLY A 40 18.77 16.77 -5.65
C GLY A 40 18.47 15.91 -4.43
N VAL A 41 18.94 16.37 -3.28
CA VAL A 41 18.67 15.73 -2.00
C VAL A 41 17.54 16.46 -1.31
N LEU A 42 16.59 15.70 -0.74
CA LEU A 42 15.49 16.21 0.07
C LEU A 42 15.87 16.20 1.56
N ASP A 43 15.35 17.16 2.31
CA ASP A 43 15.47 17.18 3.77
C ASP A 43 14.74 15.99 4.44
N ASP A 44 13.64 15.53 3.83
CA ASP A 44 12.94 14.34 4.31
C ASP A 44 13.49 13.08 3.62
N PRO A 45 14.17 12.18 4.36
CA PRO A 45 14.72 10.95 3.80
C PRO A 45 13.65 9.92 3.41
N ARG A 46 12.38 10.19 3.70
CA ARG A 46 11.26 9.27 3.44
C ARG A 46 10.39 9.72 2.28
N ALA A 47 11.01 10.34 1.29
CA ALA A 47 10.34 10.73 0.07
C ALA A 47 11.23 10.58 -1.15
N ILE A 48 10.59 10.29 -2.28
CA ILE A 48 11.16 10.37 -3.62
C ILE A 48 10.24 11.26 -4.43
N ILE A 49 10.80 12.28 -5.07
CA ILE A 49 10.03 13.23 -5.88
C ILE A 49 10.62 13.27 -7.29
N VAL A 50 9.77 13.05 -8.28
CA VAL A 50 10.10 13.30 -9.68
C VAL A 50 9.33 14.54 -10.12
N LYS A 51 10.04 15.57 -10.56
CA LYS A 51 9.48 16.85 -11.00
C LYS A 51 9.69 17.07 -12.49
N TRP A 52 8.74 17.74 -13.11
CA TRP A 52 8.84 18.27 -14.47
C TRP A 52 8.00 19.56 -14.55
N ASP A 53 8.63 20.66 -14.81
CA ASP A 53 8.00 21.99 -14.71
C ASP A 53 7.34 22.24 -13.34
N ASN A 54 6.02 22.47 -13.36
CA ASN A 54 5.19 22.69 -12.17
C ASN A 54 4.47 21.41 -11.71
N ASP A 55 4.82 20.27 -12.30
CA ASP A 55 4.20 19.00 -12.03
C ASP A 55 5.12 18.11 -11.18
N ALA A 56 4.58 17.17 -10.45
CA ALA A 56 5.37 16.23 -9.66
C ALA A 56 4.65 14.89 -9.44
N LEU A 57 5.44 13.83 -9.40
CA LEU A 57 5.08 12.55 -8.81
C LEU A 57 5.84 12.40 -7.49
N THR A 58 5.13 12.17 -6.40
CA THR A 58 5.72 11.98 -5.08
C THR A 58 5.39 10.59 -4.55
N LEU A 59 6.41 9.85 -4.14
CA LEU A 59 6.29 8.68 -3.29
C LEU A 59 6.83 9.05 -1.91
N SER A 60 6.06 8.82 -0.86
CA SER A 60 6.49 9.07 0.52
C SER A 60 6.01 7.98 1.45
N TRP A 61 6.69 7.82 2.58
CA TRP A 61 6.32 6.84 3.60
C TRP A 61 6.61 7.37 5.01
N GLY A 62 5.88 6.85 5.96
CA GLY A 62 6.03 7.22 7.36
C GLY A 62 7.13 6.45 8.07
N GLU A 63 7.35 6.76 9.34
CA GLU A 63 8.23 5.99 10.22
C GLU A 63 7.74 4.54 10.35
N ASN A 64 8.68 3.64 10.61
CA ASN A 64 8.35 2.26 10.92
C ASN A 64 7.52 2.18 12.21
N LYS A 65 6.31 1.64 12.11
CA LYS A 65 5.33 1.62 13.20
C LYS A 65 4.95 0.22 13.64
N GLY A 66 5.33 -0.80 12.88
CA GLY A 66 5.00 -2.17 13.18
C GLY A 66 6.02 -3.13 12.61
N GLU A 67 6.11 -4.29 13.23
CA GLU A 67 6.93 -5.40 12.76
C GLU A 67 6.01 -6.60 12.53
N TYR A 68 6.16 -7.23 11.39
CA TYR A 68 5.51 -8.48 11.08
C TYR A 68 6.55 -9.58 10.99
N THR A 69 6.39 -10.62 11.78
CA THR A 69 7.28 -11.79 11.75
C THR A 69 6.55 -12.94 11.08
N PHE A 70 7.15 -13.51 10.05
CA PHE A 70 6.67 -14.76 9.48
C PHE A 70 7.81 -15.79 9.43
N GLU A 71 7.44 -17.04 9.54
CA GLU A 71 8.36 -18.16 9.49
C GLU A 71 8.16 -18.94 8.20
N ASP A 72 9.21 -19.10 7.41
CA ASP A 72 9.16 -19.99 6.28
C ASP A 72 9.21 -21.45 6.79
N SER A 73 8.11 -22.16 6.60
CA SER A 73 7.95 -23.53 7.08
C SER A 73 8.90 -24.54 6.42
N ASN A 74 9.46 -24.21 5.25
CA ASN A 74 10.37 -25.10 4.53
C ASN A 74 11.82 -24.93 4.99
N GLU A 75 12.20 -23.71 5.37
CA GLU A 75 13.58 -23.38 5.74
C GLU A 75 13.75 -23.14 7.23
N GLY A 76 12.67 -22.97 7.99
CA GLY A 76 12.68 -22.61 9.40
C GLY A 76 13.26 -21.21 9.68
N VAL A 77 13.33 -20.37 8.64
CA VAL A 77 13.87 -19.03 8.74
C VAL A 77 12.76 -18.06 9.16
N LYS A 78 13.05 -17.24 10.15
CA LYS A 78 12.15 -16.17 10.59
C LYS A 78 12.52 -14.87 9.90
N TYR A 79 11.55 -14.29 9.24
CA TYR A 79 11.66 -12.98 8.61
C TYR A 79 10.93 -11.94 9.44
N ILE A 80 11.62 -10.82 9.71
CA ILE A 80 11.02 -9.67 10.37
C ILE A 80 10.88 -8.56 9.34
N VAL A 81 9.65 -8.22 8.99
CA VAL A 81 9.33 -7.14 8.07
C VAL A 81 8.90 -5.92 8.88
N LYS A 82 9.63 -4.82 8.72
CA LYS A 82 9.24 -3.52 9.30
C LYS A 82 8.32 -2.80 8.33
N LEU A 83 7.18 -2.36 8.83
CA LEU A 83 6.16 -1.70 8.02
C LEU A 83 6.09 -0.22 8.38
N PRO A 84 6.08 0.67 7.37
CA PRO A 84 5.90 2.09 7.61
C PRO A 84 4.48 2.38 8.11
N SER A 85 4.31 3.49 8.80
CA SER A 85 2.99 3.92 9.26
C SER A 85 2.03 4.23 8.12
N PHE A 86 2.56 4.65 6.98
CA PHE A 86 1.84 4.83 5.71
C PHE A 86 2.80 4.75 4.53
N ILE A 87 2.23 4.50 3.35
CA ILE A 87 2.86 4.69 2.03
C ILE A 87 1.92 5.55 1.21
N LYS A 88 2.39 6.68 0.69
CA LYS A 88 1.58 7.61 -0.11
C LYS A 88 2.23 7.84 -1.47
N ILE A 89 1.42 7.74 -2.53
CA ILE A 89 1.73 8.20 -3.87
C ILE A 89 0.85 9.42 -4.16
N ALA A 90 1.42 10.49 -4.70
CA ALA A 90 0.66 11.67 -5.08
C ALA A 90 1.11 12.20 -6.45
N ILE A 91 0.17 12.72 -7.23
CA ILE A 91 0.40 13.42 -8.50
C ILE A 91 -0.08 14.85 -8.33
N THR A 92 0.83 15.78 -8.52
CA THR A 92 0.58 17.23 -8.50
C THR A 92 0.72 17.74 -9.92
N LEU A 93 -0.27 18.49 -10.39
CA LEU A 93 -0.25 19.17 -11.69
C LEU A 93 -0.47 20.66 -11.46
N ASN A 94 0.41 21.50 -12.02
CA ASN A 94 0.41 22.95 -11.82
C ASN A 94 0.35 23.34 -10.33
N GLY A 95 1.08 22.62 -9.47
CA GLY A 95 1.13 22.87 -8.04
C GLY A 95 -0.12 22.42 -7.25
N VAL A 96 -1.08 21.75 -7.89
CA VAL A 96 -2.31 21.25 -7.26
C VAL A 96 -2.28 19.71 -7.21
N GLU A 97 -2.53 19.10 -6.05
CA GLU A 97 -2.69 17.64 -5.94
C GLU A 97 -3.96 17.20 -6.68
N HIS A 98 -3.79 16.43 -7.74
CA HIS A 98 -4.87 15.88 -8.56
C HIS A 98 -5.25 14.46 -8.19
N PHE A 99 -4.29 13.72 -7.67
CA PHE A 99 -4.46 12.33 -7.25
C PHE A 99 -3.58 12.07 -6.04
N SER A 100 -4.08 11.34 -5.09
CA SER A 100 -3.23 10.64 -4.12
C SER A 100 -3.84 9.32 -3.70
N ALA A 101 -2.97 8.35 -3.42
CA ALA A 101 -3.31 7.07 -2.81
C ALA A 101 -2.44 6.89 -1.57
N ASN A 102 -3.08 6.66 -0.43
CA ASN A 102 -2.44 6.43 0.85
C ASN A 102 -2.81 5.04 1.37
N ILE A 103 -1.80 4.23 1.67
CA ILE A 103 -1.95 2.91 2.28
C ILE A 103 -1.40 2.99 3.70
N GLU A 104 -2.20 2.58 4.67
CA GLU A 104 -1.81 2.41 6.06
C GLU A 104 -1.81 0.91 6.37
N PRO A 105 -0.66 0.26 6.57
CA PRO A 105 -0.59 -1.18 6.80
C PRO A 105 -1.29 -1.63 8.09
N ASN A 106 -1.16 -0.85 9.19
CA ASN A 106 -1.82 -1.07 10.47
C ASN A 106 -1.74 -2.53 10.97
N VAL A 107 -0.53 -3.07 11.02
CA VAL A 107 -0.26 -4.40 11.57
C VAL A 107 0.00 -4.26 13.06
N THR A 108 -0.70 -5.04 13.88
CA THR A 108 -0.56 -5.03 15.33
C THR A 108 0.24 -6.24 15.82
N ASP A 109 0.00 -7.39 15.21
CA ASP A 109 0.70 -8.65 15.46
C ASP A 109 0.52 -9.59 14.25
N ASN A 110 1.05 -10.81 14.32
CA ASN A 110 1.01 -11.77 13.22
C ASN A 110 -0.41 -12.19 12.79
N TYR A 111 -1.42 -11.93 13.63
CA TYR A 111 -2.81 -12.37 13.40
C TYR A 111 -3.80 -11.22 13.37
N THR A 112 -3.34 -9.99 13.64
CA THR A 112 -4.20 -8.80 13.69
C THR A 112 -3.66 -7.71 12.81
N TYR A 113 -4.35 -7.45 11.71
CA TYR A 113 -4.02 -6.40 10.75
C TYR A 113 -5.27 -5.68 10.28
N ALA A 114 -5.11 -4.40 10.02
CA ALA A 114 -6.22 -3.53 9.61
C ALA A 114 -5.78 -2.55 8.50
N PRO A 115 -5.25 -3.05 7.37
CA PRO A 115 -4.79 -2.18 6.30
C PRO A 115 -5.93 -1.31 5.78
N ALA A 116 -5.61 -0.03 5.58
CA ALA A 116 -6.53 0.93 5.01
C ALA A 116 -5.95 1.55 3.75
N LEU A 117 -6.80 1.77 2.74
CA LEU A 117 -6.48 2.48 1.51
C LEU A 117 -7.39 3.70 1.41
N THR A 118 -6.79 4.87 1.21
CA THR A 118 -7.51 6.09 0.87
C THR A 118 -7.03 6.62 -0.46
N ILE A 119 -7.93 6.77 -1.42
CA ILE A 119 -7.64 7.42 -2.70
C ILE A 119 -8.40 8.74 -2.74
N LYS A 120 -7.69 9.82 -3.06
CA LYS A 120 -8.27 11.15 -3.26
C LYS A 120 -8.06 11.59 -4.70
N LEU A 121 -9.09 12.20 -5.26
CA LEU A 121 -9.07 12.80 -6.59
C LEU A 121 -9.39 14.28 -6.48
N ASN A 122 -8.81 15.06 -7.37
CA ASN A 122 -9.17 16.45 -7.51
C ASN A 122 -10.69 16.60 -7.69
N GLY A 123 -11.24 17.69 -7.19
CA GLY A 123 -12.69 17.90 -7.14
C GLY A 123 -13.35 17.32 -5.89
N GLY A 124 -12.57 16.92 -4.87
CA GLY A 124 -13.05 16.52 -3.54
C GLY A 124 -13.64 15.12 -3.46
N TYR A 125 -13.28 14.23 -4.39
CA TYR A 125 -13.67 12.83 -4.32
C TYR A 125 -12.70 12.03 -3.48
N GLU A 126 -13.23 11.11 -2.66
CA GLU A 126 -12.46 10.20 -1.82
C GLU A 126 -13.06 8.80 -1.87
N LEU A 127 -12.23 7.82 -2.16
CA LEU A 127 -12.51 6.41 -1.98
C LEU A 127 -11.72 5.93 -0.76
N TYR A 128 -12.40 5.29 0.17
CA TYR A 128 -11.81 4.66 1.34
C TYR A 128 -12.16 3.18 1.37
N SER A 129 -11.20 2.34 1.71
CA SER A 129 -11.39 0.93 1.97
C SER A 129 -10.52 0.51 3.14
N LYS A 130 -11.03 -0.36 3.99
CA LYS A 130 -10.30 -0.93 5.11
C LYS A 130 -10.66 -2.40 5.27
N VAL A 131 -9.65 -3.20 5.54
CA VAL A 131 -9.81 -4.59 5.97
C VAL A 131 -9.50 -4.65 7.46
N ASN A 132 -10.29 -5.37 8.23
CA ASN A 132 -9.99 -5.70 9.62
C ASN A 132 -9.93 -7.22 9.70
N ALA A 133 -8.78 -7.75 10.04
CA ALA A 133 -8.58 -9.19 10.17
C ALA A 133 -7.95 -9.51 11.53
N ASN A 134 -8.43 -10.56 12.14
CA ASN A 134 -7.88 -11.15 13.35
C ASN A 134 -8.15 -12.66 13.34
N ASN A 135 -7.74 -13.36 14.39
CA ASN A 135 -7.90 -14.80 14.52
C ASN A 135 -9.36 -15.29 14.61
N LYS A 136 -10.35 -14.39 14.62
CA LYS A 136 -11.78 -14.72 14.75
C LYS A 136 -12.61 -14.32 13.51
N GLY A 137 -12.00 -13.63 12.56
CA GLY A 137 -12.73 -13.25 11.36
C GLY A 137 -12.07 -12.15 10.56
N VAL A 138 -12.71 -11.85 9.45
CA VAL A 138 -12.31 -10.79 8.52
C VAL A 138 -13.50 -9.89 8.26
N GLY A 139 -13.29 -8.58 8.37
CA GLY A 139 -14.25 -7.55 7.97
C GLY A 139 -13.65 -6.65 6.91
N VAL A 140 -14.49 -6.20 6.00
CA VAL A 140 -14.15 -5.21 4.97
C VAL A 140 -15.14 -4.07 5.06
N GLU A 141 -14.66 -2.85 5.02
CA GLU A 141 -15.48 -1.65 4.90
C GLU A 141 -14.98 -0.76 3.78
N GLY A 142 -15.90 -0.04 3.16
CA GLY A 142 -15.58 0.89 2.10
C GLY A 142 -16.56 2.07 2.05
N SER A 143 -16.09 3.19 1.56
CA SER A 143 -16.93 4.35 1.31
C SER A 143 -16.43 5.20 0.16
N PHE A 144 -17.37 5.82 -0.53
CA PHE A 144 -17.11 6.86 -1.52
C PHE A 144 -17.72 8.15 -1.03
N LYS A 145 -16.91 9.24 -1.04
CA LYS A 145 -17.30 10.54 -0.54
C LYS A 145 -17.05 11.62 -1.59
N LYS A 146 -17.78 12.71 -1.47
CA LYS A 146 -17.59 13.97 -2.20
C LYS A 146 -17.59 15.12 -1.21
N ASN A 147 -16.51 15.91 -1.17
CA ASN A 147 -16.32 17.02 -0.24
C ASN A 147 -16.63 16.63 1.22
N GLY A 148 -16.11 15.47 1.65
CA GLY A 148 -16.33 14.91 2.98
C GLY A 148 -17.70 14.27 3.21
N LYS A 149 -18.68 14.45 2.31
CA LYS A 149 -20.00 13.86 2.43
C LYS A 149 -20.01 12.44 1.83
N LYS A 150 -20.39 11.45 2.64
CA LYS A 150 -20.51 10.05 2.21
C LYS A 150 -21.66 9.91 1.22
N LEU A 151 -21.38 9.40 0.03
CA LEU A 151 -22.34 9.11 -1.03
C LEU A 151 -22.75 7.64 -1.01
N ILE A 152 -21.78 6.76 -0.88
CA ILE A 152 -21.95 5.31 -0.83
C ILE A 152 -21.05 4.75 0.26
N GLY A 153 -21.47 3.67 0.88
CA GLY A 153 -20.63 2.93 1.81
C GLY A 153 -21.19 1.53 2.01
N SER A 154 -20.30 0.58 2.20
CA SER A 154 -20.60 -0.82 2.47
C SER A 154 -19.68 -1.35 3.54
N ALA A 155 -20.14 -2.37 4.25
CA ALA A 155 -19.34 -3.17 5.13
C ALA A 155 -19.84 -4.62 5.07
N ALA A 156 -18.91 -5.56 5.15
CA ALA A 156 -19.18 -6.99 5.27
C ALA A 156 -18.18 -7.59 6.27
N ALA A 157 -18.60 -8.63 6.96
CA ALA A 157 -17.72 -9.36 7.87
C ALA A 157 -18.07 -10.83 7.87
N ILE A 158 -17.04 -11.66 7.99
CA ILE A 158 -17.15 -13.12 8.18
C ILE A 158 -16.47 -13.43 9.49
N SER A 159 -17.16 -14.18 10.36
CA SER A 159 -16.62 -14.69 11.61
C SER A 159 -16.31 -16.17 11.42
N ILE A 160 -15.10 -16.57 11.77
CA ILE A 160 -14.60 -17.94 11.68
C ILE A 160 -14.11 -18.31 13.08
N ASN A 161 -14.47 -19.52 13.54
CA ASN A 161 -14.22 -19.92 14.94
C ASN A 161 -12.73 -20.00 15.32
N ASP A 162 -11.84 -20.28 14.38
CA ASP A 162 -10.39 -20.29 14.61
C ASP A 162 -9.63 -20.26 13.28
N LEU A 163 -9.12 -19.10 12.90
CA LEU A 163 -8.27 -18.91 11.72
C LEU A 163 -6.82 -19.37 11.93
N THR A 164 -6.44 -19.68 13.17
CA THR A 164 -5.06 -20.09 13.48
C THR A 164 -4.83 -21.58 13.27
N ASN A 165 -5.92 -22.37 13.12
CA ASN A 165 -5.83 -23.80 12.83
C ASN A 165 -6.11 -24.06 11.34
N PRO A 166 -5.08 -24.40 10.54
CA PRO A 166 -5.24 -24.71 9.12
C PRO A 166 -6.21 -25.86 8.84
N ASP A 167 -6.39 -26.78 9.79
CA ASP A 167 -7.29 -27.92 9.63
C ASP A 167 -8.76 -27.48 9.57
N ASN A 168 -9.11 -26.36 10.17
CA ASN A 168 -10.47 -25.78 10.10
C ASN A 168 -10.82 -25.22 8.71
N TRP A 169 -9.80 -24.83 7.90
CA TRP A 169 -10.00 -24.33 6.54
C TRP A 169 -10.33 -25.43 5.54
N TYR A 170 -9.84 -26.65 5.80
CA TYR A 170 -10.03 -27.80 4.91
C TYR A 170 -11.34 -28.51 5.15
N ASN A 171 -11.81 -28.57 6.38
CA ASN A 171 -12.99 -29.36 6.73
C ASN A 171 -14.31 -28.74 6.29
N GLU A 172 -14.46 -27.40 6.33
CA GLU A 172 -15.71 -26.74 5.86
C GLU A 172 -15.88 -26.81 4.32
N TYR A 173 -14.77 -26.90 3.56
CA TYR A 173 -14.83 -26.90 2.10
C TYR A 173 -15.05 -28.31 1.49
N TYR A 174 -14.71 -29.36 2.23
CA TYR A 174 -14.84 -30.74 1.74
C TYR A 174 -16.16 -31.40 2.14
N ASP A 175 -16.77 -31.02 3.24
CA ASP A 175 -18.04 -31.61 3.68
C ASP A 175 -19.22 -31.19 2.78
N GLU A 176 -19.22 -30.00 2.19
CA GLU A 176 -20.26 -29.55 1.25
C GLU A 176 -20.19 -30.23 -0.13
N TYR A 177 -19.02 -30.78 -0.51
CA TYR A 177 -18.85 -31.36 -1.86
C TYR A 177 -19.12 -32.87 -1.93
N TYR A 178 -19.24 -33.56 -0.81
CA TYR A 178 -19.42 -35.03 -0.77
C TYR A 178 -20.84 -35.50 -0.43
N GLU A 179 -21.75 -34.62 -0.05
CA GLU A 179 -23.13 -35.01 0.23
C GLU A 179 -24.07 -34.99 -0.99
N GLU A 180 -23.63 -34.55 -2.17
CA GLU A 180 -24.50 -34.52 -3.38
C GLU A 180 -24.28 -35.69 -4.37
N THR A 181 -23.52 -36.72 -4.02
CA THR A 181 -23.31 -37.86 -4.93
C THR A 181 -23.51 -39.19 -4.21
N VAL A 182 -24.72 -39.46 -3.69
CA VAL A 182 -25.23 -40.81 -3.44
C VAL A 182 -26.66 -40.91 -3.88
#